data_b6ad3553a46b40de6d36ce74e769f0be
#
_entry.id   b6ad3553a46b40de6d36ce74e769f0be
#
_cell.length_a   1.000
_cell.length_b   1.000
_cell.length_c   1.000
_cell.angle_alpha   90.00
_cell.angle_beta   90.00
_cell.angle_gamma   90.00
#
_symmetry.space_group_name_H-M   'P 1'
#
loop_
_entity.id
_entity.type
_entity.pdbx_description
1 polymer ?
#
loop_
_entity_poly.entity_id
_entity_poly.type
_entity_poly.pdbx_seq_one_letter_code
_entity_poly.pdbx_strand_id
1 'polypeptide(L)'
;MNIHLIHSPIRSALCLLFSALLAACSLEPADDTPTKGEPTANDDRLLILCEGLWGMNNASISLLDHGVLTNHWFQQQNPGERLGDTANDILQVNDTLIAISVNWSNIVQYIRPDGTAIAATENIPNNRRQATDGRGFLYVTSYADHGYVAKIDLHTKLVVDTCHVGYEPEGIAYYDGRLYVANTGGYSTQTQDHGYEQTVSVVDAQTMRELRRIDTGCKNLYGAVAKWREWLCINAAGDMYNTPPHTVVLNMASEEFRVYDFPSTYCCAAQGRFYCLGSAYSHLTGEYTYSTHTIALPSLAASEGLADYADADAVIASMQSPYAIYISPFSAHMYVSDARAYATNGYVYEFSPTGALLNRYLLRGVNPSRFVAQ
;
A
#
# COMPACT_ATOMS: atom_id res chain seq x y z
N MET A 1 20.40 -52.61 -37.33
CA MET A 1 19.38 -52.35 -36.31
C MET A 1 19.24 -50.86 -36.26
N ASN A 2 18.30 -50.33 -37.05
CA ASN A 2 18.12 -48.91 -37.28
C ASN A 2 17.11 -48.35 -36.24
N ILE A 3 17.51 -47.35 -35.47
CA ILE A 3 16.63 -46.63 -34.59
C ILE A 3 16.31 -45.28 -35.27
N HIS A 4 15.07 -45.14 -35.71
CA HIS A 4 14.52 -43.89 -36.24
C HIS A 4 14.28 -42.88 -35.08
N LEU A 5 14.93 -41.74 -35.17
CA LEU A 5 14.63 -40.58 -34.36
C LEU A 5 13.42 -39.83 -34.98
N ILE A 6 12.33 -39.82 -34.27
CA ILE A 6 11.14 -39.02 -34.61
C ILE A 6 11.38 -37.61 -34.09
N HIS A 7 11.57 -36.66 -35.00
CA HIS A 7 11.58 -35.23 -34.66
C HIS A 7 10.13 -34.71 -34.47
N SER A 8 9.85 -34.25 -33.30
CA SER A 8 8.59 -33.59 -32.98
C SER A 8 8.63 -32.10 -33.37
N PRO A 9 7.62 -31.57 -34.07
CA PRO A 9 7.58 -30.18 -34.56
C PRO A 9 6.97 -29.17 -33.58
N ILE A 10 7.20 -29.30 -32.27
CA ILE A 10 6.56 -28.44 -31.25
C ILE A 10 7.44 -27.26 -30.80
N ARG A 11 8.66 -27.14 -31.30
CA ARG A 11 9.57 -26.04 -30.87
C ARG A 11 9.49 -24.75 -31.69
N SER A 12 8.73 -24.70 -32.76
CA SER A 12 8.67 -23.52 -33.65
C SER A 12 7.45 -22.61 -33.44
N ALA A 13 6.47 -23.00 -32.62
CA ALA A 13 5.26 -22.20 -32.39
C ALA A 13 5.37 -21.22 -31.19
N LEU A 14 6.37 -21.39 -30.31
CA LEU A 14 6.49 -20.56 -29.10
C LEU A 14 7.31 -19.27 -29.30
N CYS A 15 8.07 -19.15 -30.40
CA CYS A 15 8.84 -17.94 -30.70
C CYS A 15 8.08 -16.89 -31.52
N LEU A 16 6.90 -17.21 -32.06
CA LEU A 16 6.11 -16.26 -32.85
C LEU A 16 5.02 -15.53 -32.04
N LEU A 17 4.74 -15.94 -30.82
CA LEU A 17 3.79 -15.26 -29.92
C LEU A 17 4.44 -14.15 -29.09
N PHE A 18 5.77 -14.10 -29.00
CA PHE A 18 6.48 -13.05 -28.24
C PHE A 18 6.81 -11.80 -29.05
N SER A 19 6.71 -11.86 -30.37
CA SER A 19 6.99 -10.71 -31.27
C SER A 19 5.75 -9.87 -31.61
N ALA A 20 4.54 -10.28 -31.23
CA ALA A 20 3.32 -9.53 -31.46
C ALA A 20 2.92 -8.62 -30.31
N LEU A 21 3.58 -8.70 -29.14
CA LEU A 21 3.29 -7.87 -27.96
C LEU A 21 4.13 -6.58 -27.87
N LEU A 22 5.05 -6.36 -28.83
CA LEU A 22 5.89 -5.16 -28.86
C LEU A 22 5.36 -4.02 -29.76
N ALA A 23 4.18 -4.18 -30.35
CA ALA A 23 3.62 -3.16 -31.29
C ALA A 23 2.38 -2.44 -30.75
N ALA A 24 2.05 -2.56 -29.47
CA ALA A 24 0.94 -1.83 -28.85
C ALA A 24 1.43 -0.73 -27.88
N CYS A 25 2.53 -0.05 -28.24
CA CYS A 25 2.71 1.34 -27.78
C CYS A 25 1.85 2.22 -28.68
N SER A 26 0.53 2.14 -28.54
CA SER A 26 -0.31 3.23 -29.01
C SER A 26 -0.01 4.42 -28.08
N LEU A 27 0.69 5.40 -28.60
CA LEU A 27 0.71 6.76 -28.09
C LEU A 27 -0.77 7.18 -28.00
N GLU A 28 -1.37 7.09 -26.83
CA GLU A 28 -2.61 7.82 -26.57
C GLU A 28 -2.26 9.29 -26.85
N PRO A 29 -3.07 10.00 -27.64
CA PRO A 29 -2.87 11.42 -27.82
C PRO A 29 -2.88 12.03 -26.42
N ALA A 30 -1.86 12.79 -26.09
CA ALA A 30 -1.79 13.55 -24.87
C ALA A 30 -3.01 14.47 -24.83
N ASP A 31 -4.03 14.11 -24.04
CA ASP A 31 -5.03 15.08 -23.62
C ASP A 31 -4.35 15.95 -22.55
N ASP A 32 -3.48 16.83 -23.02
CA ASP A 32 -2.71 17.79 -22.22
C ASP A 32 -3.57 19.00 -21.80
N THR A 33 -4.89 18.90 -21.90
CA THR A 33 -5.73 19.91 -21.29
C THR A 33 -5.67 19.74 -19.76
N PRO A 34 -4.99 20.68 -19.04
CA PRO A 34 -5.13 20.74 -17.61
C PRO A 34 -6.60 20.98 -17.32
N THR A 35 -7.28 20.03 -16.69
CA THR A 35 -8.59 20.29 -16.08
C THR A 35 -8.36 21.33 -14.99
N LYS A 36 -8.48 22.61 -15.35
CA LYS A 36 -8.66 23.67 -14.39
C LYS A 36 -10.04 23.45 -13.77
N GLY A 37 -10.10 22.66 -12.70
CA GLY A 37 -11.15 22.82 -11.72
C GLY A 37 -11.04 24.24 -11.18
N GLU A 38 -12.15 24.91 -10.96
CA GLU A 38 -12.14 26.13 -10.15
C GLU A 38 -11.46 25.79 -8.83
N PRO A 39 -10.54 26.64 -8.30
CA PRO A 39 -9.88 26.36 -7.05
C PRO A 39 -10.96 26.27 -5.97
N THR A 40 -11.34 25.06 -5.61
CA THR A 40 -12.00 24.81 -4.33
C THR A 40 -10.98 25.20 -3.27
N ALA A 41 -11.39 25.87 -2.21
CA ALA A 41 -10.53 26.28 -1.12
C ALA A 41 -10.07 25.04 -0.32
N ASN A 42 -9.23 24.22 -0.96
CA ASN A 42 -8.60 23.06 -0.37
C ASN A 42 -7.15 23.44 -0.09
N ASP A 43 -6.86 23.65 1.20
CA ASP A 43 -5.53 24.01 1.69
C ASP A 43 -4.64 22.77 1.89
N ASP A 44 -5.06 21.59 1.45
CA ASP A 44 -4.26 20.38 1.59
C ASP A 44 -2.99 20.45 0.75
N ARG A 45 -1.91 20.06 1.38
CA ARG A 45 -0.64 19.73 0.76
C ARG A 45 -0.45 18.21 0.87
N LEU A 46 -0.59 17.49 -0.24
CA LEU A 46 -0.66 16.04 -0.26
C LEU A 46 0.47 15.44 -1.10
N LEU A 47 1.29 14.60 -0.48
CA LEU A 47 2.24 13.75 -1.19
C LEU A 47 1.55 12.47 -1.63
N ILE A 48 1.76 12.11 -2.90
CA ILE A 48 1.18 10.92 -3.54
C ILE A 48 2.34 10.04 -3.99
N LEU A 49 2.50 8.88 -3.33
CA LEU A 49 3.50 7.90 -3.69
C LEU A 49 2.97 7.00 -4.81
N CYS A 50 3.71 6.92 -5.91
CA CYS A 50 3.52 5.94 -6.97
C CYS A 50 4.59 4.86 -6.86
N GLU A 51 4.19 3.60 -6.70
CA GLU A 51 5.12 2.47 -6.51
C GLU A 51 6.09 2.30 -7.68
N GLY A 52 5.62 2.60 -8.89
CA GLY A 52 6.32 2.27 -10.11
C GLY A 52 6.10 0.81 -10.53
N LEU A 53 6.95 0.32 -11.40
CA LEU A 53 6.95 -1.06 -11.88
C LEU A 53 8.25 -1.75 -11.46
N TRP A 54 8.12 -2.97 -11.02
CA TRP A 54 9.24 -3.82 -10.64
C TRP A 54 10.29 -3.92 -11.76
N GLY A 55 11.56 -3.68 -11.42
CA GLY A 55 12.69 -3.69 -12.34
C GLY A 55 12.82 -2.43 -13.21
N MET A 56 11.91 -1.45 -13.09
CA MET A 56 11.92 -0.26 -13.93
C MET A 56 12.57 0.97 -13.27
N ASN A 57 12.86 0.91 -11.98
CA ASN A 57 13.46 2.02 -11.22
C ASN A 57 12.71 3.36 -11.44
N ASN A 58 11.38 3.31 -11.40
CA ASN A 58 10.51 4.43 -11.76
C ASN A 58 9.47 4.78 -10.68
N ALA A 59 9.73 4.41 -9.43
CA ALA A 59 8.97 4.91 -8.30
C ALA A 59 9.05 6.46 -8.26
N SER A 60 7.96 7.10 -7.87
CA SER A 60 7.90 8.57 -7.89
C SER A 60 6.97 9.11 -6.81
N ILE A 61 7.18 10.37 -6.45
CA ILE A 61 6.27 11.15 -5.61
C ILE A 61 5.73 12.31 -6.43
N SER A 62 4.42 12.49 -6.43
CA SER A 62 3.75 13.69 -6.91
C SER A 62 3.29 14.53 -5.72
N LEU A 63 3.28 15.85 -5.87
CA LEU A 63 2.72 16.78 -4.88
C LEU A 63 1.45 17.39 -5.45
N LEU A 64 0.37 17.28 -4.69
CA LEU A 64 -0.85 18.06 -4.89
C LEU A 64 -0.87 19.14 -3.82
N ASP A 65 -0.77 20.39 -4.23
CA ASP A 65 -0.66 21.57 -3.36
C ASP A 65 -1.70 22.60 -3.76
N HIS A 66 -2.69 22.86 -2.90
CA HIS A 66 -3.81 23.79 -3.19
C HIS A 66 -4.49 23.49 -4.55
N GLY A 67 -4.72 22.22 -4.86
CA GLY A 67 -5.32 21.77 -6.11
C GLY A 67 -4.38 21.78 -7.33
N VAL A 68 -3.10 22.14 -7.17
CA VAL A 68 -2.10 22.12 -8.25
C VAL A 68 -1.25 20.86 -8.14
N LEU A 69 -1.30 20.03 -9.18
CA LEU A 69 -0.52 18.79 -9.24
C LEU A 69 0.87 19.04 -9.84
N THR A 70 1.92 18.66 -9.10
CA THR A 70 3.29 18.60 -9.55
C THR A 70 3.74 17.15 -9.64
N ASN A 71 3.83 16.61 -10.85
CA ASN A 71 4.32 15.25 -11.08
C ASN A 71 5.83 15.14 -10.92
N HIS A 72 6.35 13.97 -10.51
CA HIS A 72 7.78 13.71 -10.30
C HIS A 72 8.43 14.75 -9.37
N TRP A 73 7.68 15.15 -8.34
CA TRP A 73 8.10 16.20 -7.43
C TRP A 73 9.43 15.89 -6.72
N PHE A 74 9.64 14.63 -6.27
CA PHE A 74 10.91 14.23 -5.67
C PHE A 74 12.10 14.51 -6.58
N GLN A 75 12.00 14.16 -7.87
CA GLN A 75 13.08 14.36 -8.84
C GLN A 75 13.33 15.85 -9.15
N GLN A 76 12.27 16.67 -9.04
CA GLN A 76 12.42 18.13 -9.21
C GLN A 76 13.17 18.76 -8.01
N GLN A 77 12.95 18.25 -6.80
CA GLN A 77 13.67 18.71 -5.60
C GLN A 77 15.09 18.14 -5.52
N ASN A 78 15.38 17.03 -6.21
CA ASN A 78 16.66 16.32 -6.18
C ASN A 78 17.15 16.05 -7.63
N PRO A 79 17.64 17.08 -8.36
CA PRO A 79 18.04 16.95 -9.76
C PRO A 79 19.11 15.87 -9.94
N GLY A 80 18.85 14.92 -10.84
CA GLY A 80 19.74 13.80 -11.13
C GLY A 80 19.52 12.56 -10.26
N GLU A 81 18.73 12.64 -9.20
CA GLU A 81 18.41 11.51 -8.35
C GLU A 81 17.10 10.82 -8.76
N ARG A 82 16.97 9.55 -8.43
CA ARG A 82 15.74 8.77 -8.56
C ARG A 82 15.33 8.27 -7.17
N LEU A 83 14.02 8.16 -6.96
CA LEU A 83 13.50 7.59 -5.70
C LEU A 83 13.89 6.11 -5.54
N GLY A 84 13.89 5.37 -6.66
CA GLY A 84 14.29 3.97 -6.69
C GLY A 84 13.24 3.07 -7.36
N ASP A 85 13.33 1.78 -7.08
CA ASP A 85 12.51 0.74 -7.66
C ASP A 85 11.50 0.20 -6.64
N THR A 86 10.23 0.26 -6.99
CA THR A 86 9.08 -0.26 -6.22
C THR A 86 9.00 0.32 -4.80
N ALA A 87 8.51 1.55 -4.69
CA ALA A 87 8.29 2.18 -3.38
C ALA A 87 6.96 1.73 -2.77
N ASN A 88 7.02 1.03 -1.63
CA ASN A 88 5.84 0.39 -1.04
C ASN A 88 5.13 1.24 0.01
N ASP A 89 5.84 2.13 0.69
CA ASP A 89 5.26 2.91 1.78
C ASP A 89 5.89 4.28 1.93
N ILE A 90 5.11 5.24 2.40
CA ILE A 90 5.55 6.58 2.78
C ILE A 90 4.91 6.95 4.12
N LEU A 91 5.71 7.42 5.05
CA LEU A 91 5.28 7.77 6.39
C LEU A 91 5.82 9.14 6.81
N GLN A 92 4.93 10.01 7.24
CA GLN A 92 5.34 11.21 7.99
C GLN A 92 5.81 10.77 9.39
N VAL A 93 7.11 10.87 9.63
CA VAL A 93 7.71 10.48 10.92
C VAL A 93 7.48 11.58 11.97
N ASN A 94 7.67 12.82 11.55
CA ASN A 94 7.42 14.03 12.32
C ASN A 94 7.33 15.24 11.37
N ASP A 95 7.21 16.46 11.91
CA ASP A 95 7.06 17.69 11.13
C ASP A 95 8.25 18.01 10.20
N THR A 96 9.38 17.34 10.35
CA THR A 96 10.61 17.62 9.60
C THR A 96 11.14 16.43 8.81
N LEU A 97 10.52 15.26 8.93
CA LEU A 97 11.06 14.01 8.39
C LEU A 97 9.95 13.10 7.84
N ILE A 98 10.15 12.69 6.60
CA ILE A 98 9.33 11.68 5.91
C ILE A 98 10.23 10.51 5.56
N ALA A 99 9.77 9.29 5.78
CA ALA A 99 10.45 8.05 5.44
C ALA A 99 9.70 7.31 4.32
N ILE A 100 10.42 6.75 3.37
CA ILE A 100 9.88 6.05 2.20
C ILE A 100 10.57 4.69 2.10
N SER A 101 9.81 3.60 2.22
CA SER A 101 10.29 2.25 1.96
C SER A 101 10.36 2.00 0.47
N VAL A 102 11.56 1.78 -0.06
CA VAL A 102 11.81 1.50 -1.47
C VAL A 102 12.27 0.05 -1.60
N ASN A 103 11.32 -0.82 -1.87
CA ASN A 103 11.41 -2.27 -1.70
C ASN A 103 12.56 -2.90 -2.50
N TRP A 104 12.55 -2.73 -3.82
CA TRP A 104 13.52 -3.36 -4.71
C TRP A 104 14.87 -2.66 -4.71
N SER A 105 14.94 -1.42 -4.24
CA SER A 105 16.19 -0.71 -3.97
C SER A 105 16.80 -1.10 -2.62
N ASN A 106 16.08 -1.85 -1.78
CA ASN A 106 16.52 -2.29 -0.45
C ASN A 106 16.87 -1.17 0.53
N ILE A 107 16.23 -0.01 0.38
CA ILE A 107 16.51 1.19 1.19
C ILE A 107 15.25 1.75 1.84
N VAL A 108 15.46 2.51 2.90
CA VAL A 108 14.48 3.49 3.38
C VAL A 108 15.05 4.88 3.10
N GLN A 109 14.45 5.59 2.15
CA GLN A 109 14.81 6.96 1.78
C GLN A 109 14.19 7.95 2.76
N TYR A 110 14.95 8.95 3.20
CA TYR A 110 14.45 10.04 4.04
C TYR A 110 14.47 11.36 3.26
N ILE A 111 13.37 12.10 3.39
CA ILE A 111 13.23 13.44 2.79
C ILE A 111 12.70 14.43 3.82
N ARG A 112 12.93 15.71 3.57
CA ARG A 112 12.24 16.80 4.28
C ARG A 112 10.84 17.04 3.70
N PRO A 113 9.98 17.80 4.38
CA PRO A 113 8.68 18.21 3.84
C PRO A 113 8.76 19.01 2.52
N ASP A 114 9.88 19.64 2.23
CA ASP A 114 10.14 20.32 0.96
C ASP A 114 10.61 19.38 -0.16
N GLY A 115 10.69 18.06 0.10
CA GLY A 115 11.10 17.03 -0.85
C GLY A 115 12.60 16.80 -0.97
N THR A 116 13.41 17.60 -0.27
CA THR A 116 14.87 17.44 -0.30
C THR A 116 15.29 16.12 0.34
N ALA A 117 16.03 15.30 -0.38
CA ALA A 117 16.62 14.06 0.14
C ALA A 117 17.67 14.37 1.22
N ILE A 118 17.65 13.60 2.31
CA ILE A 118 18.54 13.78 3.45
C ILE A 118 19.57 12.65 3.54
N ALA A 119 19.07 11.41 3.52
CA ALA A 119 19.83 10.19 3.75
C ALA A 119 19.02 8.97 3.33
N ALA A 120 19.64 7.81 3.31
CA ALA A 120 18.95 6.54 3.24
C ALA A 120 19.50 5.56 4.30
N THR A 121 18.63 4.68 4.81
CA THR A 121 19.05 3.45 5.49
C THR A 121 19.16 2.38 4.44
N GLU A 122 20.32 1.80 4.27
CA GLU A 122 20.62 0.77 3.29
C GLU A 122 20.47 -0.65 3.86
N ASN A 123 20.45 -1.64 2.98
CA ASN A 123 20.49 -3.06 3.32
C ASN A 123 19.28 -3.55 4.14
N ILE A 124 18.09 -3.07 3.81
CA ILE A 124 16.82 -3.65 4.27
C ILE A 124 16.15 -4.31 3.06
N PRO A 125 16.60 -5.51 2.68
CA PRO A 125 16.10 -6.17 1.47
C PRO A 125 14.62 -6.50 1.62
N ASN A 126 13.90 -6.35 0.51
CA ASN A 126 12.47 -6.64 0.43
C ASN A 126 11.63 -5.96 1.54
N ASN A 127 11.97 -4.71 1.87
CA ASN A 127 11.26 -3.91 2.86
C ASN A 127 9.82 -3.62 2.41
N ARG A 128 8.90 -3.52 3.38
CA ARG A 128 7.46 -3.39 3.09
C ARG A 128 6.84 -2.14 3.72
N ARG A 129 6.39 -2.23 4.95
CA ARG A 129 5.61 -1.20 5.64
C ARG A 129 6.37 -0.63 6.82
N GLN A 130 5.93 0.53 7.27
CA GLN A 130 6.62 1.31 8.30
C GLN A 130 5.70 1.68 9.45
N ALA A 131 6.26 1.76 10.64
CA ALA A 131 5.67 2.38 11.82
C ALA A 131 6.73 3.16 12.60
N THR A 132 6.33 4.18 13.34
CA THR A 132 7.24 4.95 14.21
C THR A 132 6.69 5.03 15.62
N ASP A 133 7.58 5.12 16.59
CA ASP A 133 7.24 5.45 17.98
C ASP A 133 7.01 6.95 18.21
N GLY A 134 7.27 7.77 17.16
CA GLY A 134 7.20 9.23 17.23
C GLY A 134 8.28 9.88 18.10
N ARG A 135 9.27 9.12 18.58
CA ARG A 135 10.30 9.59 19.53
C ARG A 135 11.72 9.45 19.02
N GLY A 136 12.04 8.41 18.29
CA GLY A 136 13.42 8.21 17.85
C GLY A 136 13.63 6.99 16.99
N PHE A 137 12.64 6.13 16.83
CA PHE A 137 12.78 4.89 16.08
C PHE A 137 11.74 4.76 14.98
N LEU A 138 12.19 4.20 13.86
CA LEU A 138 11.36 3.70 12.78
C LEU A 138 11.47 2.18 12.75
N TYR A 139 10.34 1.52 12.53
CA TYR A 139 10.24 0.07 12.42
C TYR A 139 9.78 -0.28 11.02
N VAL A 140 10.47 -1.21 10.36
CA VAL A 140 10.22 -1.57 8.96
C VAL A 140 10.10 -3.07 8.83
N THR A 141 9.00 -3.56 8.27
CA THR A 141 8.83 -4.98 7.95
C THR A 141 9.63 -5.34 6.70
N SER A 142 10.15 -6.57 6.68
CA SER A 142 10.89 -7.12 5.55
C SER A 142 10.51 -8.59 5.32
N TYR A 143 10.36 -8.98 4.07
CA TYR A 143 10.13 -10.37 3.67
C TYR A 143 11.41 -11.21 3.65
N ALA A 144 12.57 -10.57 3.66
CA ALA A 144 13.84 -11.29 3.65
C ALA A 144 14.03 -12.11 4.92
N ASP A 145 14.91 -13.11 4.83
CA ASP A 145 15.34 -13.94 5.96
C ASP A 145 14.16 -14.54 6.76
N HIS A 146 13.15 -15.05 6.03
CA HIS A 146 11.90 -15.63 6.58
C HIS A 146 10.97 -14.64 7.32
N GLY A 147 11.21 -13.36 7.22
CA GLY A 147 10.40 -12.32 7.79
C GLY A 147 10.94 -11.72 9.09
N TYR A 148 11.17 -10.43 9.06
CA TYR A 148 11.61 -9.69 10.25
C TYR A 148 11.10 -8.24 10.27
N VAL A 149 11.22 -7.61 11.42
CA VAL A 149 11.10 -6.18 11.61
C VAL A 149 12.48 -5.60 11.90
N ALA A 150 12.90 -4.61 11.12
CA ALA A 150 14.10 -3.80 11.42
C ALA A 150 13.73 -2.61 12.30
N LYS A 151 14.53 -2.35 13.34
CA LYS A 151 14.50 -1.14 14.14
C LYS A 151 15.60 -0.19 13.69
N ILE A 152 15.22 1.00 13.26
CA ILE A 152 16.14 2.02 12.75
C ILE A 152 16.18 3.19 13.73
N ASP A 153 17.36 3.58 14.14
CA ASP A 153 17.58 4.81 14.90
C ASP A 153 17.46 6.02 13.94
N LEU A 154 16.49 6.88 14.20
CA LEU A 154 16.19 8.04 13.33
C LEU A 154 17.25 9.15 13.41
N HIS A 155 18.14 9.15 14.40
CA HIS A 155 19.24 10.10 14.45
C HIS A 155 20.39 9.65 13.55
N THR A 156 20.80 8.38 13.66
CA THR A 156 21.91 7.82 12.88
C THR A 156 21.52 7.30 11.51
N LYS A 157 20.22 6.99 11.28
CA LYS A 157 19.68 6.31 10.10
C LYS A 157 20.24 4.89 9.90
N LEU A 158 20.68 4.26 10.99
CA LEU A 158 21.19 2.90 10.96
C LEU A 158 20.20 1.91 11.57
N VAL A 159 20.18 0.69 11.04
CA VAL A 159 19.52 -0.44 11.70
C VAL A 159 20.28 -0.76 12.98
N VAL A 160 19.61 -0.69 14.13
CA VAL A 160 20.20 -0.93 15.43
C VAL A 160 19.78 -2.26 16.05
N ASP A 161 18.68 -2.84 15.58
CA ASP A 161 18.17 -4.13 16.05
C ASP A 161 17.20 -4.74 15.05
N THR A 162 16.91 -6.03 15.16
CA THR A 162 15.92 -6.76 14.36
C THR A 162 15.16 -7.77 15.21
N CYS A 163 13.92 -8.07 14.79
CA CYS A 163 13.10 -9.12 15.41
C CYS A 163 12.50 -10.00 14.32
N HIS A 164 12.80 -11.30 14.33
CA HIS A 164 12.06 -12.25 13.49
C HIS A 164 10.62 -12.39 13.98
N VAL A 165 9.71 -12.44 13.03
CA VAL A 165 8.25 -12.55 13.23
C VAL A 165 7.69 -13.68 12.36
N GLY A 166 6.41 -13.64 12.00
CA GLY A 166 5.86 -14.58 11.03
C GLY A 166 6.44 -14.37 9.62
N TYR A 167 6.14 -15.31 8.74
CA TYR A 167 6.66 -15.31 7.36
C TYR A 167 6.00 -14.20 6.53
N GLU A 168 6.81 -13.47 5.76
CA GLU A 168 6.41 -12.32 4.94
C GLU A 168 5.53 -11.30 5.67
N PRO A 169 6.05 -10.63 6.70
CA PRO A 169 5.30 -9.64 7.47
C PRO A 169 5.00 -8.40 6.62
N GLU A 170 3.74 -7.99 6.55
CA GLU A 170 3.29 -6.81 5.80
C GLU A 170 3.01 -5.61 6.70
N GLY A 171 1.74 -5.45 7.08
CA GLY A 171 1.29 -4.30 7.85
C GLY A 171 1.90 -4.26 9.25
N ILE A 172 2.25 -3.07 9.71
CA ILE A 172 2.83 -2.84 11.03
C ILE A 172 2.23 -1.61 11.68
N ALA A 173 1.98 -1.67 12.98
CA ALA A 173 1.58 -0.52 13.78
C ALA A 173 2.32 -0.50 15.13
N TYR A 174 2.65 0.70 15.59
CA TYR A 174 3.16 0.93 16.95
C TYR A 174 2.04 1.37 17.88
N TYR A 175 1.93 0.76 19.05
CA TYR A 175 1.03 1.17 20.11
C TYR A 175 1.62 0.83 21.49
N ASP A 176 1.73 1.81 22.35
CA ASP A 176 2.14 1.69 23.77
C ASP A 176 3.35 0.76 24.01
N GLY A 177 4.46 1.03 23.30
CA GLY A 177 5.72 0.27 23.44
C GLY A 177 5.72 -1.07 22.73
N ARG A 178 4.70 -1.41 21.95
CA ARG A 178 4.59 -2.66 21.21
C ARG A 178 4.40 -2.42 19.72
N LEU A 179 4.87 -3.38 18.93
CA LEU A 179 4.59 -3.45 17.50
C LEU A 179 3.58 -4.59 17.27
N TYR A 180 2.60 -4.31 16.43
CA TYR A 180 1.62 -5.27 15.95
C TYR A 180 1.88 -5.49 14.48
N VAL A 181 2.27 -6.70 14.11
CA VAL A 181 2.77 -7.03 12.77
C VAL A 181 1.90 -8.11 12.15
N ALA A 182 1.26 -7.78 11.03
CA ALA A 182 0.41 -8.70 10.28
C ALA A 182 1.28 -9.63 9.41
N ASN A 183 1.16 -10.95 9.60
CA ASN A 183 1.92 -11.96 8.88
C ASN A 183 1.09 -12.55 7.75
N THR A 184 1.60 -12.54 6.51
CA THR A 184 0.86 -13.08 5.37
C THR A 184 1.07 -14.58 5.19
N GLY A 185 2.25 -15.09 5.59
CA GLY A 185 2.69 -16.45 5.29
C GLY A 185 3.30 -16.62 3.90
N GLY A 186 3.30 -15.55 3.13
CA GLY A 186 3.91 -15.51 1.81
C GLY A 186 3.06 -16.10 0.70
N TYR A 187 3.58 -16.00 -0.51
CA TYR A 187 2.91 -16.49 -1.70
C TYR A 187 3.17 -17.99 -1.85
N SER A 188 2.10 -18.78 -1.78
CA SER A 188 2.19 -20.23 -2.02
C SER A 188 2.40 -20.51 -3.50
N THR A 189 3.52 -21.14 -3.85
CA THR A 189 3.79 -21.64 -5.20
C THR A 189 3.73 -23.16 -5.22
N GLN A 190 3.68 -23.78 -6.41
CA GLN A 190 3.71 -25.25 -6.55
C GLN A 190 4.99 -25.89 -5.96
N THR A 191 6.07 -25.11 -5.81
CA THR A 191 7.37 -25.58 -5.31
C THR A 191 7.68 -25.12 -3.88
N GLN A 192 6.95 -24.12 -3.38
CA GLN A 192 7.12 -23.55 -2.05
C GLN A 192 5.73 -23.25 -1.49
N ASP A 193 5.16 -24.20 -0.78
CA ASP A 193 3.94 -24.01 -0.02
C ASP A 193 4.32 -23.68 1.42
N HIS A 194 4.32 -22.39 1.74
CA HIS A 194 4.50 -21.93 3.12
C HIS A 194 3.18 -21.92 3.89
N GLY A 195 2.07 -22.10 3.18
CA GLY A 195 0.73 -21.85 3.70
C GLY A 195 0.55 -20.39 4.13
N TYR A 196 -0.58 -19.81 3.85
CA TYR A 196 -0.87 -18.46 4.37
C TYR A 196 -0.96 -18.47 5.89
N GLU A 197 -0.27 -17.54 6.55
CA GLU A 197 -0.42 -17.30 7.98
C GLU A 197 -1.71 -16.50 8.27
N GLN A 198 -2.12 -16.55 9.54
CA GLN A 198 -3.33 -15.90 10.04
C GLN A 198 -3.06 -15.17 11.36
N THR A 199 -1.80 -14.80 11.59
CA THR A 199 -1.34 -14.31 12.88
C THR A 199 -0.89 -12.85 12.83
N VAL A 200 -1.08 -12.15 13.96
CA VAL A 200 -0.47 -10.86 14.24
C VAL A 200 0.60 -11.07 15.30
N SER A 201 1.87 -10.83 14.96
CA SER A 201 2.97 -10.85 15.92
C SER A 201 2.92 -9.61 16.80
N VAL A 202 3.05 -9.80 18.12
CA VAL A 202 3.19 -8.72 19.10
C VAL A 202 4.64 -8.68 19.56
N VAL A 203 5.34 -7.60 19.25
CA VAL A 203 6.77 -7.42 19.51
C VAL A 203 6.96 -6.29 20.53
N ASP A 204 7.80 -6.51 21.52
CA ASP A 204 8.28 -5.45 22.41
C ASP A 204 9.22 -4.53 21.63
N ALA A 205 8.82 -3.28 21.45
CA ALA A 205 9.55 -2.32 20.62
C ALA A 205 10.88 -1.84 21.24
N GLN A 206 11.07 -2.00 22.54
CA GLN A 206 12.31 -1.66 23.22
C GLN A 206 13.36 -2.76 23.05
N THR A 207 12.97 -4.01 23.34
CA THR A 207 13.88 -5.17 23.37
C THR A 207 13.93 -5.94 22.05
N MET A 208 13.09 -5.58 21.08
CA MET A 208 12.95 -6.26 19.80
C MET A 208 12.76 -7.78 19.94
N ARG A 209 11.88 -8.18 20.86
CA ARG A 209 11.51 -9.59 21.07
C ARG A 209 10.04 -9.81 20.77
N GLU A 210 9.74 -10.85 20.02
CA GLU A 210 8.38 -11.32 19.85
C GLU A 210 7.84 -11.84 21.19
N LEU A 211 6.76 -11.25 21.69
CA LEU A 211 6.15 -11.62 22.96
C LEU A 211 5.17 -12.78 22.77
N ARG A 212 4.38 -12.73 21.69
CA ARG A 212 3.34 -13.71 21.33
C ARG A 212 2.80 -13.45 19.94
N ARG A 213 1.94 -14.32 19.47
CA ARG A 213 1.14 -14.17 18.27
C ARG A 213 -0.34 -14.23 18.60
N ILE A 214 -1.14 -13.35 18.02
CA ILE A 214 -2.59 -13.35 18.05
C ILE A 214 -3.06 -14.10 16.82
N ASP A 215 -3.73 -15.23 16.99
CA ASP A 215 -4.34 -16.00 15.91
C ASP A 215 -5.71 -15.41 15.57
N THR A 216 -5.87 -14.85 14.39
CA THR A 216 -7.11 -14.23 13.94
C THR A 216 -8.07 -15.22 13.28
N GLY A 217 -7.59 -16.41 12.93
CA GLY A 217 -8.32 -17.38 12.12
C GLY A 217 -8.53 -16.99 10.66
N CYS A 218 -8.08 -15.80 10.25
CA CYS A 218 -8.24 -15.27 8.89
C CYS A 218 -6.90 -15.28 8.17
N LYS A 219 -6.84 -15.94 7.02
CA LYS A 219 -5.60 -16.19 6.28
C LYS A 219 -5.13 -14.98 5.48
N ASN A 220 -3.82 -14.88 5.31
CA ASN A 220 -3.15 -13.93 4.42
C ASN A 220 -3.41 -12.48 4.83
N LEU A 221 -2.83 -12.08 5.96
CA LEU A 221 -2.97 -10.72 6.50
C LEU A 221 -2.12 -9.74 5.65
N TYR A 222 -2.57 -9.49 4.42
CA TYR A 222 -1.84 -8.79 3.37
C TYR A 222 -2.20 -7.32 3.27
N GLY A 223 -1.17 -6.51 3.02
CA GLY A 223 -1.30 -5.10 2.73
C GLY A 223 -1.01 -4.21 3.94
N ALA A 224 -1.24 -2.93 3.75
CA ALA A 224 -1.07 -1.98 4.84
C ALA A 224 -2.23 -2.03 5.80
N VAL A 225 -1.95 -1.71 7.03
CA VAL A 225 -2.94 -1.57 8.09
C VAL A 225 -3.34 -0.11 8.26
N ALA A 226 -4.59 0.13 8.69
CA ALA A 226 -5.03 1.44 9.11
C ALA A 226 -5.17 1.48 10.63
N LYS A 227 -4.68 2.56 11.25
CA LYS A 227 -4.68 2.71 12.72
C LYS A 227 -5.49 3.93 13.14
N TRP A 228 -6.34 3.75 14.14
CA TRP A 228 -7.02 4.82 14.86
C TRP A 228 -6.90 4.60 16.36
N ARG A 229 -6.05 5.39 17.03
CA ARG A 229 -5.75 5.23 18.45
C ARG A 229 -5.31 3.79 18.77
N GLU A 230 -6.06 3.06 19.62
CA GLU A 230 -5.84 1.64 19.96
C GLU A 230 -6.37 0.64 18.93
N TRP A 231 -7.09 1.09 17.91
CA TRP A 231 -7.73 0.23 16.93
C TRP A 231 -6.88 0.07 15.67
N LEU A 232 -6.81 -1.15 15.16
CA LEU A 232 -6.08 -1.54 13.97
C LEU A 232 -6.99 -2.30 13.01
N CYS A 233 -7.13 -1.80 11.79
CA CYS A 233 -7.82 -2.49 10.71
C CYS A 233 -6.81 -3.23 9.84
N ILE A 234 -7.04 -4.53 9.65
CA ILE A 234 -6.15 -5.45 8.93
C ILE A 234 -6.96 -6.16 7.87
N ASN A 235 -6.47 -6.18 6.63
CA ASN A 235 -7.04 -6.98 5.56
C ASN A 235 -6.50 -8.41 5.63
N ALA A 236 -7.39 -9.39 5.53
CA ALA A 236 -7.08 -10.81 5.34
C ALA A 236 -7.53 -11.21 3.94
N ALA A 237 -6.60 -11.37 3.00
CA ALA A 237 -6.92 -11.54 1.59
C ALA A 237 -7.42 -12.96 1.23
N GLY A 238 -7.37 -13.90 2.18
CA GLY A 238 -7.71 -15.31 1.93
C GLY A 238 -6.70 -16.00 1.02
N ASP A 239 -7.12 -16.98 0.26
CA ASP A 239 -6.25 -17.74 -0.65
C ASP A 239 -6.51 -17.43 -2.14
N MET A 240 -7.42 -16.50 -2.42
CA MET A 240 -7.88 -16.12 -3.76
C MET A 240 -8.56 -17.25 -4.56
N TYR A 241 -8.86 -18.38 -3.92
CA TYR A 241 -9.56 -19.55 -4.49
C TYR A 241 -10.85 -19.85 -3.73
N ASN A 242 -10.73 -20.47 -2.55
CA ASN A 242 -11.88 -20.98 -1.78
C ASN A 242 -12.03 -20.31 -0.41
N THR A 243 -10.96 -19.74 0.13
CA THR A 243 -10.98 -18.99 1.38
C THR A 243 -11.30 -17.53 1.08
N PRO A 244 -12.48 -17.02 1.46
CA PRO A 244 -12.86 -15.64 1.15
C PRO A 244 -11.99 -14.64 1.91
N PRO A 245 -11.91 -13.40 1.42
CA PRO A 245 -11.25 -12.32 2.15
C PRO A 245 -12.12 -11.85 3.32
N HIS A 246 -11.46 -11.33 4.36
CA HIS A 246 -12.07 -10.78 5.56
C HIS A 246 -11.40 -9.47 5.98
N THR A 247 -12.05 -8.74 6.85
CA THR A 247 -11.46 -7.62 7.58
C THR A 247 -11.38 -7.97 9.06
N VAL A 248 -10.21 -7.79 9.65
CA VAL A 248 -9.99 -7.95 11.10
C VAL A 248 -9.80 -6.58 11.72
N VAL A 249 -10.60 -6.24 12.73
CA VAL A 249 -10.38 -5.04 13.54
C VAL A 249 -9.92 -5.47 14.93
N LEU A 250 -8.66 -5.18 15.23
CA LEU A 250 -7.97 -5.52 16.47
C LEU A 250 -7.91 -4.30 17.40
N ASN A 251 -8.28 -4.47 18.65
CA ASN A 251 -7.96 -3.53 19.73
C ASN A 251 -6.58 -3.87 20.29
N MET A 252 -5.58 -3.03 20.05
CA MET A 252 -4.19 -3.25 20.49
C MET A 252 -4.00 -3.13 22.01
N ALA A 253 -4.94 -2.53 22.74
CA ALA A 253 -4.87 -2.41 24.19
C ALA A 253 -5.40 -3.67 24.90
N SER A 254 -6.54 -4.23 24.46
CA SER A 254 -7.12 -5.45 25.01
C SER A 254 -6.70 -6.72 24.28
N GLU A 255 -6.24 -6.60 23.04
CA GLU A 255 -5.94 -7.68 22.07
C GLU A 255 -7.17 -8.50 21.65
N GLU A 256 -8.36 -8.00 21.95
CA GLU A 256 -9.60 -8.51 21.38
C GLU A 256 -9.78 -8.05 19.94
N PHE A 257 -10.38 -8.88 19.10
CA PHE A 257 -10.64 -8.52 17.70
C PHE A 257 -12.03 -8.93 17.25
N ARG A 258 -12.48 -8.31 16.16
CA ARG A 258 -13.70 -8.66 15.45
C ARG A 258 -13.39 -8.88 13.97
N VAL A 259 -14.05 -9.90 13.40
CA VAL A 259 -13.94 -10.26 11.97
C VAL A 259 -15.20 -9.83 11.25
N TYR A 260 -15.03 -9.38 9.99
CA TYR A 260 -16.11 -9.01 9.07
C TYR A 260 -15.94 -9.74 7.75
N ASP A 261 -17.05 -10.14 7.14
CA ASP A 261 -17.11 -10.93 5.91
C ASP A 261 -16.99 -10.05 4.64
N PHE A 262 -16.05 -9.10 4.64
CA PHE A 262 -15.72 -8.27 3.49
C PHE A 262 -14.23 -7.89 3.51
N PRO A 263 -13.60 -7.64 2.33
CA PRO A 263 -12.21 -7.22 2.26
C PRO A 263 -12.02 -5.75 2.65
N SER A 264 -10.84 -5.42 3.17
CA SER A 264 -10.36 -4.05 3.39
C SER A 264 -8.97 -3.85 2.79
N THR A 265 -8.80 -4.27 1.54
CA THR A 265 -7.53 -4.27 0.81
C THR A 265 -6.82 -2.94 0.90
N TYR A 266 -7.57 -1.85 0.81
CA TYR A 266 -7.14 -0.49 1.07
C TYR A 266 -8.05 0.13 2.12
N CYS A 267 -7.48 0.64 3.17
CA CYS A 267 -8.23 1.18 4.30
C CYS A 267 -7.56 2.45 4.82
N CYS A 268 -8.35 3.44 5.17
CA CYS A 268 -7.88 4.59 5.94
C CYS A 268 -8.70 4.76 7.20
N ALA A 269 -8.12 5.46 8.17
CA ALA A 269 -8.74 5.77 9.44
C ALA A 269 -8.94 7.28 9.57
N ALA A 270 -10.16 7.72 9.75
CA ALA A 270 -10.49 9.12 9.96
C ALA A 270 -11.74 9.26 10.82
N GLN A 271 -11.85 10.32 11.62
CA GLN A 271 -13.06 10.73 12.32
C GLN A 271 -13.72 9.62 13.17
N GLY A 272 -12.89 8.72 13.77
CA GLY A 272 -13.40 7.60 14.55
C GLY A 272 -14.03 6.48 13.72
N ARG A 273 -13.61 6.32 12.46
CA ARG A 273 -14.06 5.27 11.55
C ARG A 273 -12.90 4.70 10.76
N PHE A 274 -13.09 3.46 10.31
CA PHE A 274 -12.34 2.89 9.20
C PHE A 274 -13.18 2.95 7.94
N TYR A 275 -12.62 3.49 6.87
CA TYR A 275 -13.18 3.51 5.53
C TYR A 275 -12.44 2.50 4.69
N CYS A 276 -13.13 1.43 4.32
CA CYS A 276 -12.56 0.27 3.66
C CYS A 276 -12.93 0.25 2.18
N LEU A 277 -11.93 0.17 1.33
CA LEU A 277 -12.06 -0.10 -0.09
C LEU A 277 -11.56 -1.52 -0.32
N GLY A 278 -12.48 -2.45 -0.51
CA GLY A 278 -12.20 -3.85 -0.74
C GLY A 278 -11.94 -4.12 -2.21
N SER A 279 -10.88 -4.86 -2.51
CA SER A 279 -10.58 -5.40 -3.84
C SER A 279 -10.22 -6.87 -3.66
N ALA A 280 -11.03 -7.77 -4.18
CA ALA A 280 -10.82 -9.21 -4.08
C ALA A 280 -10.70 -9.83 -5.48
N TYR A 281 -9.59 -10.49 -5.73
CA TYR A 281 -9.35 -11.26 -6.94
C TYR A 281 -9.72 -12.73 -6.72
N SER A 282 -10.32 -13.36 -7.72
CA SER A 282 -10.61 -14.79 -7.73
C SER A 282 -9.88 -15.48 -8.87
N HIS A 283 -9.02 -16.43 -8.56
CA HIS A 283 -8.40 -17.31 -9.56
C HIS A 283 -9.41 -18.26 -10.23
N LEU A 284 -10.57 -18.48 -9.62
CA LEU A 284 -11.62 -19.33 -10.19
C LEU A 284 -12.37 -18.64 -11.34
N THR A 285 -12.57 -17.32 -11.23
CA THR A 285 -13.29 -16.52 -12.26
C THR A 285 -12.34 -15.68 -13.11
N GLY A 286 -11.14 -15.37 -12.62
CA GLY A 286 -10.20 -14.44 -13.24
C GLY A 286 -10.61 -12.97 -13.09
N GLU A 287 -11.53 -12.66 -12.19
CA GLU A 287 -12.11 -11.33 -12.04
C GLU A 287 -11.82 -10.71 -10.67
N TYR A 288 -11.82 -9.38 -10.65
CA TYR A 288 -11.83 -8.59 -9.42
C TYR A 288 -13.26 -8.21 -9.03
N THR A 289 -13.56 -8.25 -7.74
CA THR A 289 -14.75 -7.64 -7.15
C THR A 289 -14.33 -6.49 -6.25
N TYR A 290 -15.09 -5.40 -6.28
CA TYR A 290 -14.84 -4.21 -5.46
C TYR A 290 -16.02 -3.96 -4.55
N SER A 291 -15.73 -3.50 -3.33
CA SER A 291 -16.75 -3.12 -2.35
C SER A 291 -16.26 -2.00 -1.46
N THR A 292 -17.16 -1.22 -0.92
CA THR A 292 -16.87 -0.16 0.04
C THR A 292 -17.62 -0.43 1.34
N HIS A 293 -16.96 -0.21 2.48
CA HIS A 293 -17.55 -0.40 3.80
C HIS A 293 -17.01 0.64 4.78
N THR A 294 -17.80 0.92 5.79
CA THR A 294 -17.40 1.77 6.92
C THR A 294 -17.58 1.02 8.23
N ILE A 295 -16.59 1.11 9.12
CA ILE A 295 -16.65 0.55 10.48
C ILE A 295 -16.52 1.69 11.49
N ALA A 296 -17.55 1.88 12.30
CA ALA A 296 -17.57 2.93 13.33
C ALA A 296 -16.85 2.48 14.61
N LEU A 297 -16.07 3.36 15.22
CA LEU A 297 -15.33 3.12 16.46
C LEU A 297 -15.90 3.94 17.61
N PRO A 298 -15.95 3.43 18.83
CA PRO A 298 -15.53 2.08 19.25
C PRO A 298 -16.65 1.02 19.15
N SER A 299 -17.82 1.35 18.59
CA SER A 299 -18.99 0.45 18.55
C SER A 299 -18.78 -0.81 17.70
N LEU A 300 -17.83 -0.77 16.77
CA LEU A 300 -17.56 -1.80 15.78
C LEU A 300 -18.79 -2.12 14.88
N ALA A 301 -19.71 -1.17 14.76
CA ALA A 301 -20.82 -1.28 13.81
C ALA A 301 -20.29 -1.05 12.39
N ALA A 302 -20.59 -1.99 11.48
CA ALA A 302 -20.22 -1.89 10.09
C ALA A 302 -21.46 -1.60 9.21
N SER A 303 -21.24 -0.87 8.12
CA SER A 303 -22.22 -0.62 7.06
C SER A 303 -21.59 -0.77 5.69
N GLU A 304 -22.38 -1.11 4.69
CA GLU A 304 -22.01 -0.96 3.28
C GLU A 304 -21.87 0.52 2.94
N GLY A 305 -20.99 0.81 1.97
CA GLY A 305 -20.72 2.15 1.49
C GLY A 305 -19.77 2.94 2.40
N LEU A 306 -19.32 4.07 1.88
CA LEU A 306 -18.48 5.03 2.62
C LEU A 306 -19.40 6.02 3.31
N ALA A 307 -19.74 5.76 4.58
CA ALA A 307 -20.52 6.72 5.40
C ALA A 307 -19.87 8.10 5.32
N ASP A 308 -20.64 9.16 5.31
CA ASP A 308 -20.24 10.55 5.10
C ASP A 308 -19.79 10.88 3.66
N TYR A 309 -19.40 9.87 2.84
CA TYR A 309 -18.95 10.03 1.46
C TYR A 309 -19.78 9.19 0.47
N ALA A 310 -21.07 8.99 0.74
CA ALA A 310 -21.92 8.07 -0.03
C ALA A 310 -21.98 8.38 -1.53
N ASP A 311 -21.89 9.65 -1.94
CA ASP A 311 -21.89 10.05 -3.34
C ASP A 311 -20.63 9.57 -4.09
N ALA A 312 -19.54 9.25 -3.36
CA ALA A 312 -18.31 8.75 -3.95
C ALA A 312 -18.39 7.28 -4.38
N ASP A 313 -19.25 6.46 -3.76
CA ASP A 313 -19.35 5.02 -4.03
C ASP A 313 -19.60 4.71 -5.51
N ALA A 314 -20.50 5.46 -6.16
CA ALA A 314 -20.79 5.28 -7.57
C ALA A 314 -19.60 5.63 -8.48
N VAL A 315 -18.84 6.66 -8.13
CA VAL A 315 -17.63 7.05 -8.87
C VAL A 315 -16.54 6.00 -8.69
N ILE A 316 -16.32 5.53 -7.46
CA ILE A 316 -15.34 4.49 -7.15
C ILE A 316 -15.67 3.19 -7.88
N ALA A 317 -16.94 2.80 -7.92
CA ALA A 317 -17.39 1.61 -8.67
C ALA A 317 -17.16 1.72 -10.18
N SER A 318 -17.01 2.93 -10.73
CA SER A 318 -16.71 3.18 -12.15
C SER A 318 -15.20 3.19 -12.47
N MET A 319 -14.33 3.19 -11.45
CA MET A 319 -12.86 3.15 -11.65
C MET A 319 -12.45 1.80 -12.20
N GLN A 320 -11.36 1.79 -12.96
CA GLN A 320 -10.84 0.54 -13.53
C GLN A 320 -10.20 -0.34 -12.46
N SER A 321 -9.39 0.23 -11.59
CA SER A 321 -8.70 -0.46 -10.50
C SER A 321 -8.52 0.50 -9.31
N PRO A 322 -9.56 0.68 -8.47
CA PRO A 322 -9.42 1.44 -7.22
C PRO A 322 -8.26 0.87 -6.40
N TYR A 323 -7.31 1.73 -5.95
CA TYR A 323 -6.01 1.23 -5.47
C TYR A 323 -5.58 1.78 -4.12
N ALA A 324 -6.03 2.95 -3.71
CA ALA A 324 -5.80 3.50 -2.37
C ALA A 324 -6.92 4.46 -2.00
N ILE A 325 -7.17 4.60 -0.70
CA ILE A 325 -8.11 5.54 -0.12
C ILE A 325 -7.43 6.33 1.00
N TYR A 326 -7.67 7.62 1.05
CA TYR A 326 -7.13 8.51 2.07
C TYR A 326 -8.11 9.63 2.37
N ILE A 327 -8.23 10.01 3.63
CA ILE A 327 -9.02 11.16 4.07
C ILE A 327 -8.06 12.12 4.77
N SER A 328 -8.01 13.35 4.28
CA SER A 328 -7.18 14.39 4.87
C SER A 328 -7.64 14.71 6.29
N PRO A 329 -6.74 14.72 7.27
CA PRO A 329 -7.08 15.13 8.63
C PRO A 329 -7.36 16.64 8.76
N PHE A 330 -7.00 17.42 7.73
CA PHE A 330 -7.13 18.88 7.73
C PHE A 330 -8.43 19.35 7.07
N SER A 331 -8.68 18.92 5.85
CA SER A 331 -9.84 19.35 5.05
C SER A 331 -11.02 18.39 5.12
N ALA A 332 -10.81 17.16 5.59
CA ALA A 332 -11.73 16.03 5.45
C ALA A 332 -12.06 15.68 3.97
N HIS A 333 -11.32 16.20 2.99
CA HIS A 333 -11.42 15.72 1.62
C HIS A 333 -10.94 14.26 1.54
N MET A 334 -11.66 13.47 0.75
CA MET A 334 -11.27 12.09 0.48
C MET A 334 -10.57 12.01 -0.88
N TYR A 335 -9.49 11.26 -0.90
CA TYR A 335 -8.70 10.97 -2.10
C TYR A 335 -8.74 9.48 -2.37
N VAL A 336 -9.11 9.09 -3.59
CA VAL A 336 -9.09 7.70 -4.04
C VAL A 336 -8.25 7.61 -5.30
N SER A 337 -7.32 6.68 -5.33
CA SER A 337 -6.52 6.46 -6.53
C SER A 337 -7.09 5.33 -7.38
N ASP A 338 -6.82 5.42 -8.69
CA ASP A 338 -7.09 4.38 -9.68
C ASP A 338 -5.77 3.99 -10.36
N ALA A 339 -5.33 2.75 -10.15
CA ALA A 339 -4.13 2.21 -10.79
C ALA A 339 -4.36 1.83 -12.26
N ARG A 340 -5.61 1.92 -12.74
CA ARG A 340 -6.00 1.56 -14.11
C ARG A 340 -5.56 0.13 -14.46
N ALA A 341 -4.67 -0.02 -15.45
CA ALA A 341 -4.18 -1.32 -15.90
C ALA A 341 -2.90 -1.79 -15.15
N TYR A 342 -2.55 -1.18 -14.02
CA TYR A 342 -1.34 -1.47 -13.22
C TYR A 342 0.01 -1.28 -13.95
N ALA A 343 -0.01 -0.88 -15.20
CA ALA A 343 1.18 -0.65 -16.03
C ALA A 343 1.18 0.74 -16.71
N THR A 344 0.15 1.53 -16.46
CA THR A 344 -0.03 2.86 -17.02
C THR A 344 -0.10 3.91 -15.91
N ASN A 345 0.01 5.17 -16.29
CA ASN A 345 -0.17 6.28 -15.35
C ASN A 345 -1.54 6.22 -14.67
N GLY A 346 -1.56 6.35 -13.35
CA GLY A 346 -2.77 6.31 -12.55
C GLY A 346 -3.49 7.65 -12.46
N TYR A 347 -4.67 7.61 -11.86
CA TYR A 347 -5.42 8.82 -11.47
C TYR A 347 -5.54 8.94 -9.97
N VAL A 348 -5.78 10.16 -9.50
CA VAL A 348 -6.32 10.45 -8.17
C VAL A 348 -7.60 11.24 -8.33
N TYR A 349 -8.64 10.81 -7.65
CA TYR A 349 -9.94 11.46 -7.55
C TYR A 349 -10.03 12.15 -6.20
N GLU A 350 -10.44 13.39 -6.19
CA GLU A 350 -10.68 14.19 -5.00
C GLU A 350 -12.18 14.37 -4.77
N PHE A 351 -12.63 14.06 -3.57
CA PHE A 351 -14.01 14.20 -3.15
C PHE A 351 -14.14 15.18 -1.99
N SER A 352 -15.24 15.92 -1.97
CA SER A 352 -15.61 16.79 -0.84
C SER A 352 -15.87 15.97 0.43
N PRO A 353 -15.97 16.60 1.60
CA PRO A 353 -16.37 15.94 2.85
C PRO A 353 -17.77 15.30 2.83
N THR A 354 -18.56 15.54 1.79
CA THR A 354 -19.87 14.91 1.57
C THR A 354 -19.87 13.86 0.46
N GLY A 355 -18.70 13.58 -0.15
CA GLY A 355 -18.53 12.57 -1.20
C GLY A 355 -18.73 13.07 -2.63
N ALA A 356 -19.04 14.35 -2.85
CA ALA A 356 -19.13 14.88 -4.21
C ALA A 356 -17.76 14.92 -4.88
N LEU A 357 -17.66 14.42 -6.12
CA LEU A 357 -16.43 14.47 -6.91
C LEU A 357 -16.08 15.94 -7.23
N LEU A 358 -14.90 16.37 -6.82
CA LEU A 358 -14.38 17.71 -7.05
C LEU A 358 -13.43 17.74 -8.25
N ASN A 359 -12.44 16.85 -8.24
CA ASN A 359 -11.36 16.84 -9.24
C ASN A 359 -10.92 15.41 -9.59
N ARG A 360 -10.28 15.28 -10.75
CA ARG A 360 -9.54 14.10 -11.16
C ARG A 360 -8.18 14.51 -11.70
N TYR A 361 -7.11 14.01 -11.11
CA TYR A 361 -5.74 14.34 -11.44
C TYR A 361 -5.07 13.16 -12.16
N LEU A 362 -4.48 13.41 -13.34
CA LEU A 362 -3.66 12.42 -14.04
C LEU A 362 -2.24 12.47 -13.50
N LEU A 363 -1.80 11.40 -12.86
CA LEU A 363 -0.42 11.25 -12.42
C LEU A 363 0.48 10.80 -13.57
N ARG A 364 1.75 11.21 -13.55
CA ARG A 364 2.81 10.64 -14.41
C ARG A 364 3.59 9.56 -13.66
N GLY A 365 2.89 8.76 -12.90
CA GLY A 365 3.40 7.65 -12.09
C GLY A 365 2.43 6.47 -12.12
N VAL A 366 2.97 5.28 -11.91
CA VAL A 366 2.24 4.01 -11.97
C VAL A 366 1.95 3.53 -10.55
N ASN A 367 0.77 2.96 -10.33
CA ASN A 367 0.31 2.42 -9.05
C ASN A 367 0.39 3.43 -7.90
N PRO A 368 -0.44 4.48 -7.89
CA PRO A 368 -0.49 5.45 -6.80
C PRO A 368 -1.09 4.79 -5.54
N SER A 369 -0.24 4.40 -4.59
CA SER A 369 -0.59 3.49 -3.50
C SER A 369 -0.72 4.15 -2.14
N ARG A 370 -0.12 5.33 -1.95
CA ARG A 370 -0.06 5.98 -0.63
C ARG A 370 -0.18 7.49 -0.70
N PHE A 371 -0.71 8.04 0.37
CA PHE A 371 -0.89 9.47 0.55
C PHE A 371 -0.35 9.90 1.91
N VAL A 372 0.24 11.09 1.96
CA VAL A 372 0.63 11.78 3.19
C VAL A 372 0.24 13.24 3.05
N ALA A 373 -0.67 13.74 3.90
CA ALA A 373 -0.93 15.17 4.02
C ALA A 373 0.09 15.83 4.97
N GLN A 374 0.45 17.08 4.65
CA GLN A 374 1.45 17.89 5.35
C GLN A 374 0.83 19.15 5.93
#